data_1c7beba963b190200fa1e850d8f02a35
#
_entry.id   1c7beba963b190200fa1e850d8f02a35
#
_cell.length_a   1.000
_cell.length_b   1.000
_cell.length_c   1.000
_cell.angle_alpha   90.00
_cell.angle_beta   90.00
_cell.angle_gamma   90.00
#
_symmetry.space_group_name_H-M   'P 1'
#
loop_
_entity.id
_entity.type
_entity.pdbx_description
1 polymer ?
#
loop_
_entity_poly.entity_id
_entity_poly.type
_entity_poly.pdbx_seq_one_letter_code
_entity_poly.pdbx_strand_id
1 'polypeptide(L)'
;MCVMGKFNDKRVLITGGASGIGRIMGAMALKRGAAALVIWDINRQSIDNTVAELTLKGEVVGYRVDVSDEQSVIDAAKAVKEQVGDIDILINCAGIITSNKTFDNYTTAEIHRTMNINTIAPMVVALQFLPDMIARNSGHICNISSAGGLISNPKMSVYAASKWAVIGWSDSVRIELEQMGSRVKV
;
A
#
# COMPACT_ATOMS: atom_id res chain seq x y z
N MET A 1 25.25 -0.97 -19.69
CA MET A 1 23.81 -0.83 -20.06
C MET A 1 23.04 -0.69 -18.77
N CYS A 2 22.58 0.52 -18.42
CA CYS A 2 21.77 0.73 -17.22
C CYS A 2 20.43 0.03 -17.43
N VAL A 3 20.11 -0.99 -16.65
CA VAL A 3 18.78 -1.62 -16.65
C VAL A 3 17.82 -0.52 -16.18
N MET A 4 17.13 0.12 -17.12
CA MET A 4 16.09 1.08 -16.80
C MET A 4 15.10 0.41 -15.85
N GLY A 5 15.02 0.93 -14.62
CA GLY A 5 14.25 0.31 -13.57
C GLY A 5 12.75 0.33 -13.90
N LYS A 6 12.01 -0.66 -13.40
CA LYS A 6 10.54 -0.77 -13.56
C LYS A 6 9.77 0.46 -13.04
N PHE A 7 10.44 1.41 -12.41
CA PHE A 7 9.88 2.65 -11.88
C PHE A 7 10.03 3.87 -12.80
N ASN A 8 10.83 3.74 -13.90
CA ASN A 8 11.06 4.89 -14.78
C ASN A 8 9.74 5.43 -15.34
N ASP A 9 9.54 6.74 -15.21
CA ASP A 9 8.36 7.48 -15.65
C ASP A 9 7.03 6.99 -15.01
N LYS A 10 7.08 6.32 -13.85
CA LYS A 10 5.91 5.79 -13.15
C LYS A 10 5.47 6.69 -11.99
N ARG A 11 4.17 6.85 -11.84
CA ARG A 11 3.54 7.45 -10.66
C ARG A 11 3.31 6.36 -9.63
N VAL A 12 3.92 6.52 -8.47
CA VAL A 12 3.93 5.51 -7.40
C VAL A 12 3.17 6.04 -6.19
N LEU A 13 2.20 5.28 -5.69
CA LEU A 13 1.51 5.57 -4.43
C LEU A 13 1.90 4.54 -3.39
N ILE A 14 2.23 5.01 -2.18
CA ILE A 14 2.60 4.15 -1.04
C ILE A 14 1.76 4.52 0.18
N THR A 15 0.97 3.57 0.68
CA THR A 15 0.30 3.70 1.99
C THR A 15 1.29 3.38 3.12
N GLY A 16 1.26 4.12 4.23
CA GLY A 16 2.30 4.07 5.26
C GLY A 16 3.66 4.58 4.75
N GLY A 17 3.63 5.48 3.75
CA GLY A 17 4.81 5.94 3.03
C GLY A 17 5.65 6.98 3.76
N ALA A 18 5.19 7.50 4.91
CA ALA A 18 5.91 8.53 5.65
C ALA A 18 6.91 8.00 6.69
N SER A 19 7.01 6.69 6.86
CA SER A 19 7.92 6.08 7.83
C SER A 19 8.42 4.70 7.42
N GLY A 20 9.41 4.18 8.13
CA GLY A 20 9.88 2.80 8.04
C GLY A 20 10.14 2.31 6.61
N ILE A 21 9.63 1.13 6.32
CA ILE A 21 9.80 0.46 5.02
C ILE A 21 9.15 1.25 3.88
N GLY A 22 7.96 1.84 4.10
CA GLY A 22 7.26 2.62 3.09
C GLY A 22 8.08 3.83 2.62
N ARG A 23 8.68 4.60 3.55
CA ARG A 23 9.55 5.73 3.23
C ARG A 23 10.80 5.29 2.46
N ILE A 24 11.41 4.19 2.85
CA ILE A 24 12.58 3.64 2.15
C ILE A 24 12.21 3.24 0.71
N MET A 25 11.08 2.56 0.52
CA MET A 25 10.60 2.18 -0.81
C MET A 25 10.31 3.42 -1.67
N GLY A 26 9.72 4.48 -1.10
CA GLY A 26 9.49 5.74 -1.80
C GLY A 26 10.80 6.39 -2.27
N ALA A 27 11.79 6.49 -1.39
CA ALA A 27 13.11 7.00 -1.75
C ALA A 27 13.78 6.17 -2.86
N MET A 28 13.62 4.84 -2.82
CA MET A 28 14.15 3.95 -3.85
C MET A 28 13.41 4.08 -5.18
N ALA A 29 12.09 4.30 -5.17
CA ALA A 29 11.30 4.52 -6.37
C ALA A 29 11.78 5.78 -7.11
N LEU A 30 11.93 6.91 -6.40
CA LEU A 30 12.48 8.15 -6.96
C LEU A 30 13.89 7.95 -7.50
N LYS A 31 14.78 7.30 -6.75
CA LYS A 31 16.15 6.98 -7.21
C LYS A 31 16.15 6.15 -8.50
N ARG A 32 15.08 5.39 -8.76
CA ARG A 32 14.93 4.54 -9.95
C ARG A 32 14.10 5.20 -11.06
N GLY A 33 13.89 6.52 -10.98
CA GLY A 33 13.27 7.31 -12.04
C GLY A 33 11.74 7.39 -11.97
N ALA A 34 11.12 7.16 -10.81
CA ALA A 34 9.68 7.41 -10.67
C ALA A 34 9.37 8.87 -11.00
N ALA A 35 8.34 9.11 -11.81
CA ALA A 35 7.91 10.45 -12.22
C ALA A 35 7.31 11.23 -11.05
N ALA A 36 6.53 10.54 -10.20
CA ALA A 36 5.98 11.11 -8.98
C ALA A 36 5.84 10.05 -7.88
N LEU A 37 5.97 10.48 -6.64
CA LEU A 37 5.70 9.70 -5.45
C LEU A 37 4.54 10.30 -4.66
N VAL A 38 3.50 9.54 -4.45
CA VAL A 38 2.38 9.88 -3.57
C VAL A 38 2.53 9.12 -2.26
N ILE A 39 2.53 9.84 -1.15
CA ILE A 39 2.65 9.29 0.19
C ILE A 39 1.31 9.44 0.91
N TRP A 40 0.72 8.32 1.34
CA TRP A 40 -0.40 8.29 2.25
C TRP A 40 0.06 7.81 3.63
N ASP A 41 -0.24 8.57 4.65
CA ASP A 41 0.05 8.19 6.03
C ASP A 41 -0.94 8.86 6.98
N ILE A 42 -1.13 8.33 8.18
CA ILE A 42 -2.00 8.93 9.19
C ILE A 42 -1.28 10.08 9.95
N ASN A 43 0.05 10.05 9.99
CA ASN A 43 0.85 11.00 10.76
C ASN A 43 1.27 12.19 9.90
N ARG A 44 0.59 13.33 10.09
CA ARG A 44 0.85 14.58 9.34
C ARG A 44 2.31 15.03 9.43
N GLN A 45 2.88 15.06 10.63
CA GLN A 45 4.26 15.51 10.82
C GLN A 45 5.26 14.63 10.09
N SER A 46 5.07 13.31 10.11
CA SER A 46 5.92 12.37 9.37
C SER A 46 5.80 12.57 7.85
N ILE A 47 4.59 12.87 7.35
CA ILE A 47 4.37 13.21 5.95
C ILE A 47 5.18 14.45 5.58
N ASP A 48 5.01 15.55 6.32
CA ASP A 48 5.67 16.82 6.01
C ASP A 48 7.20 16.67 6.01
N ASN A 49 7.76 15.97 6.99
CA ASN A 49 9.19 15.69 7.05
C ASN A 49 9.67 14.85 5.86
N THR A 50 8.92 13.80 5.50
CA THR A 50 9.30 12.89 4.40
C THR A 50 9.17 13.58 3.05
N VAL A 51 8.12 14.37 2.84
CA VAL A 51 7.94 15.18 1.63
C VAL A 51 9.10 16.16 1.49
N ALA A 52 9.43 16.92 2.53
CA ALA A 52 10.54 17.88 2.50
C ALA A 52 11.88 17.21 2.16
N GLU A 53 12.16 16.03 2.72
CA GLU A 53 13.37 15.26 2.42
C GLU A 53 13.40 14.74 0.99
N LEU A 54 12.30 14.14 0.53
CA LEU A 54 12.28 13.41 -0.73
C LEU A 54 12.01 14.29 -1.95
N THR A 55 11.42 15.48 -1.80
CA THR A 55 11.22 16.45 -2.87
C THR A 55 12.56 16.90 -3.49
N LEU A 56 13.65 16.81 -2.76
CA LEU A 56 15.00 17.03 -3.30
C LEU A 56 15.42 15.96 -4.35
N LYS A 57 14.67 14.87 -4.48
CA LYS A 57 14.98 13.74 -5.37
C LYS A 57 13.97 13.57 -6.50
N GLY A 58 12.83 14.28 -6.46
CA GLY A 58 11.77 14.20 -7.47
C GLY A 58 10.46 14.79 -6.98
N GLU A 59 9.41 14.64 -7.76
CA GLU A 59 8.07 15.09 -7.41
C GLU A 59 7.49 14.22 -6.29
N VAL A 60 7.10 14.83 -5.17
CA VAL A 60 6.51 14.13 -4.00
C VAL A 60 5.31 14.88 -3.48
N VAL A 61 4.20 14.18 -3.33
CA VAL A 61 2.97 14.72 -2.75
C VAL A 61 2.54 13.85 -1.58
N GLY A 62 2.18 14.47 -0.46
CA GLY A 62 1.76 13.78 0.75
C GLY A 62 0.33 14.09 1.16
N TYR A 63 -0.44 13.05 1.47
CA TYR A 63 -1.81 13.17 1.96
C TYR A 63 -1.93 12.51 3.33
N ARG A 64 -2.62 13.19 4.26
CA ARG A 64 -3.01 12.56 5.52
C ARG A 64 -4.23 11.68 5.27
N VAL A 65 -4.05 10.37 5.37
CA VAL A 65 -5.10 9.38 5.11
C VAL A 65 -5.12 8.37 6.25
N ASP A 66 -6.29 8.18 6.85
CA ASP A 66 -6.55 7.00 7.67
C ASP A 66 -7.08 5.90 6.75
N VAL A 67 -6.25 4.91 6.47
CA VAL A 67 -6.61 3.81 5.57
C VAL A 67 -7.71 2.90 6.14
N SER A 68 -8.00 2.99 7.44
CA SER A 68 -9.11 2.26 8.08
C SER A 68 -10.46 2.98 7.95
N ASP A 69 -10.47 4.21 7.47
CA ASP A 69 -11.65 5.00 7.15
C ASP A 69 -11.87 5.01 5.63
N GLU A 70 -12.91 4.32 5.18
CA GLU A 70 -13.26 4.18 3.77
C GLU A 70 -13.46 5.55 3.09
N GLN A 71 -14.14 6.50 3.76
CA GLN A 71 -14.37 7.82 3.17
C GLN A 71 -13.06 8.59 3.00
N SER A 72 -12.15 8.51 3.99
CA SER A 72 -10.80 9.08 3.90
C SER A 72 -10.03 8.54 2.70
N VAL A 73 -10.15 7.23 2.40
CA VAL A 73 -9.53 6.58 1.24
C VAL A 73 -10.13 7.07 -0.07
N ILE A 74 -11.46 7.15 -0.16
CA ILE A 74 -12.18 7.59 -1.38
C ILE A 74 -11.81 9.04 -1.71
N ASP A 75 -11.87 9.94 -0.73
CA ASP A 75 -11.60 11.37 -0.92
C ASP A 75 -10.14 11.59 -1.33
N ALA A 76 -9.20 10.89 -0.68
CA ALA A 76 -7.80 10.97 -1.02
C ALA A 76 -7.50 10.40 -2.41
N ALA A 77 -8.15 9.32 -2.81
CA ALA A 77 -7.99 8.75 -4.15
C ALA A 77 -8.46 9.72 -5.24
N LYS A 78 -9.61 10.38 -5.01
CA LYS A 78 -10.11 11.44 -5.91
C LYS A 78 -9.10 12.58 -6.03
N ALA A 79 -8.60 13.10 -4.91
CA ALA A 79 -7.62 14.18 -4.89
C ALA A 79 -6.32 13.78 -5.63
N VAL A 80 -5.84 12.55 -5.45
CA VAL A 80 -4.67 12.04 -6.17
C VAL A 80 -4.90 12.00 -7.67
N LYS A 81 -6.05 11.50 -8.13
CA LYS A 81 -6.37 11.44 -9.56
C LYS A 81 -6.45 12.84 -10.20
N GLU A 82 -7.00 13.81 -9.47
CA GLU A 82 -7.11 15.20 -9.93
C GLU A 82 -5.74 15.92 -9.97
N GLN A 83 -4.90 15.72 -8.96
CA GLN A 83 -3.66 16.46 -8.80
C GLN A 83 -2.45 15.79 -9.47
N VAL A 84 -2.36 14.46 -9.39
CA VAL A 84 -1.19 13.69 -9.87
C VAL A 84 -1.53 12.90 -11.13
N GLY A 85 -2.78 12.50 -11.29
CA GLY A 85 -3.26 11.64 -12.37
C GLY A 85 -3.26 10.16 -12.00
N ASP A 86 -3.28 9.30 -13.01
CA ASP A 86 -3.35 7.85 -12.84
C ASP A 86 -2.12 7.28 -12.14
N ILE A 87 -2.35 6.43 -11.15
CA ILE A 87 -1.28 5.72 -10.44
C ILE A 87 -0.89 4.46 -11.21
N ASP A 88 0.39 4.32 -11.53
CA ASP A 88 0.95 3.15 -12.21
C ASP A 88 1.31 2.02 -11.26
N ILE A 89 1.80 2.37 -10.07
CA ILE A 89 2.24 1.41 -9.05
C ILE A 89 1.64 1.80 -7.71
N LEU A 90 0.81 0.92 -7.17
CA LEU A 90 0.28 1.02 -5.82
C LEU A 90 1.06 0.08 -4.90
N ILE A 91 1.59 0.61 -3.79
CA ILE A 91 2.23 -0.20 -2.74
C ILE A 91 1.43 -0.07 -1.45
N ASN A 92 0.67 -1.10 -1.12
CA ASN A 92 -0.04 -1.21 0.15
C ASN A 92 0.96 -1.64 1.24
N CYS A 93 1.51 -0.65 1.97
CA CYS A 93 2.52 -0.88 3.01
C CYS A 93 2.04 -0.48 4.41
N ALA A 94 0.95 0.27 4.53
CA ALA A 94 0.36 0.56 5.84
C ALA A 94 0.01 -0.74 6.57
N GLY A 95 0.38 -0.82 7.84
CA GLY A 95 0.10 -2.00 8.65
C GLY A 95 0.55 -1.81 10.09
N ILE A 96 -0.09 -2.56 10.98
CA ILE A 96 0.16 -2.51 12.41
C ILE A 96 0.31 -3.90 13.02
N ILE A 97 0.99 -3.94 14.15
CA ILE A 97 0.93 -5.04 15.12
C ILE A 97 0.32 -4.45 16.38
N THR A 98 -0.91 -4.86 16.72
CA THR A 98 -1.61 -4.31 17.90
C THR A 98 -1.12 -4.91 19.20
N SER A 99 -0.68 -6.16 19.20
CA SER A 99 -0.31 -6.88 20.40
C SER A 99 0.67 -8.03 20.10
N ASN A 100 1.45 -8.39 21.13
CA ASN A 100 2.25 -9.62 21.17
C ASN A 100 1.90 -10.40 22.44
N LYS A 101 0.77 -11.11 22.41
CA LYS A 101 0.19 -11.85 23.53
C LYS A 101 -0.59 -13.08 23.05
N THR A 102 -0.88 -14.00 23.94
CA THR A 102 -1.70 -15.20 23.65
C THR A 102 -3.13 -14.80 23.29
N PHE A 103 -3.78 -15.59 22.45
CA PHE A 103 -5.05 -15.23 21.82
C PHE A 103 -6.18 -14.99 22.82
N ASP A 104 -6.23 -15.74 23.91
CA ASP A 104 -7.17 -15.59 25.01
C ASP A 104 -7.16 -14.21 25.69
N ASN A 105 -6.09 -13.45 25.50
CA ASN A 105 -5.92 -12.09 26.03
C ASN A 105 -6.22 -10.98 25.02
N TYR A 106 -6.59 -11.31 23.77
CA TYR A 106 -6.98 -10.30 22.78
C TYR A 106 -8.36 -9.73 23.08
N THR A 107 -8.53 -8.44 22.84
CA THR A 107 -9.85 -7.82 22.80
C THR A 107 -10.40 -7.83 21.38
N THR A 108 -11.73 -7.82 21.25
CA THR A 108 -12.41 -7.69 19.95
C THR A 108 -11.98 -6.43 19.20
N ALA A 109 -11.76 -5.31 19.90
CA ALA A 109 -11.29 -4.07 19.31
C ALA A 109 -9.90 -4.20 18.67
N GLU A 110 -8.96 -4.92 19.30
CA GLU A 110 -7.63 -5.18 18.73
C GLU A 110 -7.71 -6.07 17.49
N ILE A 111 -8.60 -7.08 17.51
CA ILE A 111 -8.85 -7.96 16.36
C ILE A 111 -9.36 -7.11 15.19
N HIS A 112 -10.43 -6.34 15.39
CA HIS A 112 -11.01 -5.50 14.34
C HIS A 112 -10.00 -4.50 13.81
N ARG A 113 -9.27 -3.80 14.69
CA ARG A 113 -8.28 -2.81 14.29
C ARG A 113 -7.18 -3.43 13.43
N THR A 114 -6.67 -4.61 13.82
CA THR A 114 -5.63 -5.31 13.03
C THR A 114 -6.16 -5.72 11.66
N MET A 115 -7.33 -6.34 11.61
CA MET A 115 -7.94 -6.80 10.36
C MET A 115 -8.31 -5.64 9.45
N ASN A 116 -8.89 -4.57 9.99
CA ASN A 116 -9.27 -3.39 9.20
C ASN A 116 -8.04 -2.75 8.52
N ILE A 117 -6.96 -2.53 9.27
CA ILE A 117 -5.77 -1.85 8.72
C ILE A 117 -4.94 -2.79 7.84
N ASN A 118 -4.71 -4.03 8.28
CA ASN A 118 -3.77 -4.92 7.57
C ASN A 118 -4.40 -5.66 6.39
N THR A 119 -5.73 -5.85 6.39
CA THR A 119 -6.42 -6.72 5.42
C THR A 119 -7.45 -5.96 4.61
N ILE A 120 -8.42 -5.30 5.26
CA ILE A 120 -9.52 -4.62 4.56
C ILE A 120 -9.02 -3.37 3.85
N ALA A 121 -8.21 -2.55 4.50
CA ALA A 121 -7.69 -1.32 3.93
C ALA A 121 -6.94 -1.52 2.60
N PRO A 122 -6.00 -2.48 2.44
CA PRO A 122 -5.38 -2.75 1.14
C PRO A 122 -6.38 -3.07 0.04
N MET A 123 -7.47 -3.78 0.35
CA MET A 123 -8.53 -4.09 -0.62
C MET A 123 -9.29 -2.83 -1.02
N VAL A 124 -9.71 -2.01 -0.05
CA VAL A 124 -10.44 -0.75 -0.28
C VAL A 124 -9.59 0.24 -1.08
N VAL A 125 -8.30 0.37 -0.76
CA VAL A 125 -7.36 1.21 -1.51
C VAL A 125 -7.18 0.68 -2.93
N ALA A 126 -7.03 -0.63 -3.12
CA ALA A 126 -6.89 -1.23 -4.45
C ALA A 126 -8.12 -0.97 -5.33
N LEU A 127 -9.33 -1.03 -4.78
CA LEU A 127 -10.59 -0.72 -5.50
C LEU A 127 -10.61 0.69 -6.08
N GLN A 128 -9.86 1.64 -5.51
CA GLN A 128 -9.82 3.01 -6.02
C GLN A 128 -8.97 3.16 -7.29
N PHE A 129 -8.00 2.27 -7.53
CA PHE A 129 -7.03 2.42 -8.61
C PHE A 129 -7.05 1.27 -9.62
N LEU A 130 -7.43 0.06 -9.20
CA LEU A 130 -7.47 -1.14 -10.05
C LEU A 130 -8.35 -0.99 -11.30
N PRO A 131 -9.56 -0.39 -11.24
CA PRO A 131 -10.40 -0.21 -12.43
C PRO A 131 -9.68 0.59 -13.54
N ASP A 132 -8.98 1.67 -13.17
CA ASP A 132 -8.25 2.50 -14.12
C ASP A 132 -7.01 1.75 -14.67
N MET A 133 -6.35 0.94 -13.85
CA MET A 133 -5.27 0.07 -14.29
C MET A 133 -5.76 -0.97 -15.31
N ILE A 134 -6.92 -1.58 -15.07
CA ILE A 134 -7.55 -2.53 -15.99
C ILE A 134 -7.93 -1.84 -17.30
N ALA A 135 -8.56 -0.68 -17.24
CA ALA A 135 -9.01 0.06 -18.42
C ALA A 135 -7.85 0.40 -19.36
N ARG A 136 -6.68 0.80 -18.83
CA ARG A 136 -5.48 1.07 -19.63
C ARG A 136 -4.59 -0.17 -19.83
N ASN A 137 -5.01 -1.33 -19.33
CA ASN A 137 -4.29 -2.61 -19.39
C ASN A 137 -2.82 -2.51 -18.93
N SER A 138 -2.58 -1.71 -17.90
CA SER A 138 -1.24 -1.45 -17.33
C SER A 138 -1.35 -0.99 -15.89
N GLY A 139 -0.62 -1.62 -15.00
CA GLY A 139 -0.55 -1.27 -13.58
C GLY A 139 0.16 -2.35 -12.76
N HIS A 140 0.51 -2.01 -11.54
CA HIS A 140 1.09 -2.96 -10.60
C HIS A 140 0.62 -2.63 -9.18
N ILE A 141 0.05 -3.61 -8.50
CA ILE A 141 -0.29 -3.55 -7.08
C ILE A 141 0.72 -4.43 -6.32
N CYS A 142 1.36 -3.87 -5.32
CA CYS A 142 2.27 -4.58 -4.43
C CYS A 142 1.72 -4.53 -3.01
N ASN A 143 1.38 -5.68 -2.46
CA ASN A 143 0.83 -5.80 -1.11
C ASN A 143 1.92 -6.30 -0.15
N ILE A 144 2.23 -5.52 0.88
CA ILE A 144 3.27 -5.90 1.85
C ILE A 144 2.67 -6.85 2.88
N SER A 145 2.99 -8.13 2.71
CA SER A 145 2.69 -9.17 3.68
C SER A 145 3.81 -9.28 4.74
N SER A 146 4.10 -10.46 5.20
CA SER A 146 5.09 -10.75 6.24
C SER A 146 5.47 -12.22 6.20
N ALA A 147 6.60 -12.59 6.81
CA ALA A 147 6.87 -13.99 7.16
C ALA A 147 5.73 -14.60 8.01
N GLY A 148 5.06 -13.78 8.84
CA GLY A 148 3.84 -14.18 9.56
C GLY A 148 2.64 -14.51 8.68
N GLY A 149 2.67 -14.21 7.38
CA GLY A 149 1.70 -14.66 6.39
C GLY A 149 2.04 -16.01 5.73
N LEU A 150 3.17 -16.62 6.10
CA LEU A 150 3.64 -17.89 5.55
C LEU A 150 3.93 -18.92 6.66
N ILE A 151 4.27 -18.44 7.85
CA ILE A 151 4.67 -19.28 9.00
C ILE A 151 3.88 -18.82 10.22
N SER A 152 3.28 -19.80 10.93
CA SER A 152 2.56 -19.52 12.17
C SER A 152 3.53 -19.07 13.26
N ASN A 153 3.16 -18.03 14.01
CA ASN A 153 3.97 -17.47 15.08
C ASN A 153 3.12 -17.31 16.36
N PRO A 154 3.51 -17.94 17.49
CA PRO A 154 2.80 -17.77 18.75
C PRO A 154 2.76 -16.29 19.17
N LYS A 155 1.72 -15.89 19.90
CA LYS A 155 1.47 -14.51 20.36
C LYS A 155 1.21 -13.47 19.29
N MET A 156 1.13 -13.87 18.03
CA MET A 156 0.86 -12.99 16.89
C MET A 156 -0.29 -13.50 16.01
N SER A 157 -1.21 -14.29 16.57
CA SER A 157 -2.25 -15.00 15.83
C SER A 157 -3.11 -14.10 14.95
N VAL A 158 -3.56 -12.95 15.45
CA VAL A 158 -4.38 -11.99 14.70
C VAL A 158 -3.56 -11.31 13.59
N TYR A 159 -2.33 -10.92 13.89
CA TYR A 159 -1.43 -10.37 12.88
C TYR A 159 -1.13 -11.39 11.77
N ALA A 160 -0.80 -12.63 12.15
CA ALA A 160 -0.55 -13.70 11.19
C ALA A 160 -1.78 -13.93 10.31
N ALA A 161 -2.99 -14.06 10.90
CA ALA A 161 -4.24 -14.20 10.16
C ALA A 161 -4.43 -13.06 9.14
N SER A 162 -4.17 -11.81 9.54
CA SER A 162 -4.28 -10.65 8.65
C SER A 162 -3.31 -10.73 7.47
N LYS A 163 -2.09 -11.23 7.68
CA LYS A 163 -1.05 -11.32 6.62
C LYS A 163 -1.25 -12.54 5.71
N TRP A 164 -1.80 -13.64 6.22
CA TRP A 164 -2.28 -14.76 5.40
C TRP A 164 -3.43 -14.33 4.49
N ALA A 165 -4.39 -13.56 5.01
CA ALA A 165 -5.51 -13.06 4.23
C ALA A 165 -5.04 -12.19 3.06
N VAL A 166 -4.04 -11.33 3.26
CA VAL A 166 -3.45 -10.51 2.18
C VAL A 166 -2.85 -11.37 1.08
N ILE A 167 -2.16 -12.46 1.40
CA ILE A 167 -1.57 -13.37 0.40
C ILE A 167 -2.69 -14.03 -0.41
N GLY A 168 -3.68 -14.65 0.26
CA GLY A 168 -4.77 -15.33 -0.42
C GLY A 168 -5.60 -14.41 -1.31
N TRP A 169 -5.87 -13.19 -0.84
CA TRP A 169 -6.53 -12.17 -1.64
C TRP A 169 -5.69 -11.75 -2.87
N SER A 170 -4.41 -11.48 -2.66
CA SER A 170 -3.51 -11.06 -3.75
C SER A 170 -3.42 -12.12 -4.84
N ASP A 171 -3.29 -13.39 -4.47
CA ASP A 171 -3.25 -14.50 -5.42
C ASP A 171 -4.57 -14.66 -6.17
N SER A 172 -5.72 -14.53 -5.49
CA SER A 172 -7.03 -14.59 -6.13
C SER A 172 -7.21 -13.48 -7.17
N VAL A 173 -6.90 -12.22 -6.82
CA VAL A 173 -6.98 -11.09 -7.75
C VAL A 173 -6.01 -11.25 -8.93
N ARG A 174 -4.81 -11.76 -8.69
CA ARG A 174 -3.86 -12.06 -9.77
C ARG A 174 -4.44 -13.06 -10.77
N ILE A 175 -5.06 -14.14 -10.31
CA ILE A 175 -5.69 -15.15 -11.17
C ILE A 175 -6.89 -14.56 -11.93
N GLU A 176 -7.73 -13.77 -11.27
CA GLU A 176 -8.84 -13.07 -11.92
C GLU A 176 -8.37 -12.17 -13.07
N LEU A 177 -7.30 -11.39 -12.85
CA LEU A 177 -6.72 -10.52 -13.87
C LEU A 177 -6.12 -11.32 -15.03
N GLU A 178 -5.47 -12.45 -14.75
CA GLU A 178 -4.96 -13.37 -15.79
C GLU A 178 -6.11 -13.94 -16.65
N GLN A 179 -7.23 -14.36 -16.02
CA GLN A 179 -8.41 -14.85 -16.73
C GLN A 179 -9.08 -13.77 -17.59
N MET A 180 -9.02 -12.52 -17.16
CA MET A 180 -9.49 -11.36 -17.93
C MET A 180 -8.54 -10.98 -19.09
N GLY A 181 -7.37 -11.62 -19.21
CA GLY A 181 -6.34 -11.23 -20.17
C GLY A 181 -5.66 -9.88 -19.86
N SER A 182 -5.77 -9.40 -18.62
CA SER A 182 -5.17 -8.16 -18.19
C SER A 182 -3.65 -8.29 -17.96
N ARG A 183 -2.91 -7.23 -18.29
CA ARG A 183 -1.47 -7.13 -18.00
C ARG A 183 -1.17 -6.47 -16.66
N VAL A 184 -2.19 -6.08 -15.91
CA VAL A 184 -2.03 -5.58 -14.53
C VAL A 184 -1.46 -6.70 -13.68
N LYS A 185 -0.54 -6.36 -12.77
CA LYS A 185 0.13 -7.32 -11.88
C LYS A 185 -0.25 -7.06 -10.42
N VAL A 186 -0.40 -8.14 -9.69
CA VAL A 186 -0.55 -8.12 -8.24
C VAL A 186 0.50 -9.02 -7.60
#